data_7a32b68a37e7b563e4c2f9352135ded0
#
_entry.id   7a32b68a37e7b563e4c2f9352135ded0
#
_cell.length_a   1.000
_cell.length_b   1.000
_cell.length_c   1.000
_cell.angle_alpha   90.00
_cell.angle_beta   90.00
_cell.angle_gamma   90.00
#
_symmetry.space_group_name_H-M   'P 1'
#
loop_
_entity.id
_entity.type
_entity.pdbx_description
1 polymer ?
#
loop_
_entity_poly.entity_id
_entity_poly.type
_entity_poly.pdbx_seq_one_letter_code
_entity_poly.pdbx_strand_id
1 'polypeptide(L)'
;MDRIAGAIAAKRHPLTLAHLSMIDADPITLVKAAEAGGFDGIGLRVLPPKGTVLAGEIVGHPAVVTEVRGMLRDSGLALYDAESFSLRPETDIRADYEPALATVAELEGRAVLTSVVDPDPARAFEKYCELCDLGAIYGLKVGLEYISFRDLRTLAEALAFVERSGKSNAGVIVDALHHSRVGGSPDELAAVNPACLAYAQICDAVAEIPAGNDGLLAEARTGRLLPGDGSLWLKDWVIALPPMLPISVEAPVAALAGMTPVERGRVIGEKARGFLADCDQPVAF
;
A
#
# COMPACT_ATOMS: atom_id res chain seq x y z
N MET A 1 -25.58 -36.25 20.01
CA MET A 1 -25.84 -34.98 19.25
C MET A 1 -24.72 -34.03 19.61
N ASP A 2 -23.58 -34.26 19.02
CA ASP A 2 -22.41 -33.39 19.17
C ASP A 2 -21.69 -33.40 17.83
N ARG A 3 -21.51 -32.26 17.26
CA ARG A 3 -20.58 -31.88 16.19
C ARG A 3 -21.25 -30.98 15.17
N ILE A 4 -21.23 -29.70 15.42
CA ILE A 4 -21.00 -28.66 14.41
C ILE A 4 -20.58 -27.39 15.20
N ALA A 5 -19.40 -27.41 15.76
CA ALA A 5 -18.64 -26.21 16.08
C ALA A 5 -17.40 -26.25 15.19
N GLY A 6 -17.63 -26.18 13.88
CA GLY A 6 -16.59 -25.82 12.93
C GLY A 6 -16.27 -24.35 13.20
N ALA A 7 -15.15 -24.08 13.89
CA ALA A 7 -14.60 -22.76 13.97
C ALA A 7 -14.52 -22.21 12.55
N ILE A 8 -15.33 -21.22 12.23
CA ILE A 8 -15.13 -20.35 11.09
C ILE A 8 -13.81 -19.65 11.45
N ALA A 9 -12.71 -20.13 10.86
CA ALA A 9 -11.45 -19.43 10.93
C ALA A 9 -11.75 -18.01 10.43
N ALA A 10 -11.60 -17.02 11.29
CA ALA A 10 -11.78 -15.63 10.94
C ALA A 10 -10.95 -15.39 9.68
N LYS A 11 -11.56 -14.88 8.62
CA LYS A 11 -10.89 -14.60 7.35
C LYS A 11 -9.93 -13.45 7.60
N ARG A 12 -8.70 -13.76 7.91
CA ARG A 12 -7.66 -12.80 8.23
C ARG A 12 -7.24 -12.04 6.97
N HIS A 13 -7.10 -10.73 7.08
CA HIS A 13 -6.49 -9.90 6.04
C HIS A 13 -5.01 -10.31 5.86
N PRO A 14 -4.52 -10.57 4.62
CA PRO A 14 -3.10 -10.68 4.38
C PRO A 14 -2.40 -9.38 4.79
N LEU A 15 -1.34 -9.47 5.60
CA LEU A 15 -0.61 -8.33 6.13
C LEU A 15 0.72 -8.18 5.40
N THR A 16 0.98 -7.03 4.77
CA THR A 16 2.21 -6.76 4.05
C THR A 16 2.98 -5.58 4.65
N LEU A 17 4.29 -5.53 4.40
CA LEU A 17 5.16 -4.44 4.81
C LEU A 17 5.43 -3.52 3.62
N ALA A 18 4.91 -2.29 3.65
CA ALA A 18 5.20 -1.29 2.63
C ALA A 18 6.65 -0.81 2.71
N HIS A 19 7.31 -0.63 1.57
CA HIS A 19 8.70 -0.16 1.52
C HIS A 19 8.87 1.23 2.14
N LEU A 20 7.86 2.11 2.06
CA LEU A 20 7.93 3.43 2.69
C LEU A 20 8.16 3.34 4.21
N SER A 21 7.73 2.27 4.89
CA SER A 21 8.02 2.04 6.31
C SER A 21 9.52 1.85 6.60
N MET A 22 10.29 1.51 5.57
CA MET A 22 11.73 1.23 5.63
C MET A 22 12.46 1.71 4.38
N ILE A 23 12.22 2.95 3.98
CA ILE A 23 12.72 3.51 2.71
C ILE A 23 14.26 3.50 2.57
N ASP A 24 14.96 3.36 3.69
CA ASP A 24 16.41 3.22 3.80
C ASP A 24 16.91 1.77 3.64
N ALA A 25 16.01 0.79 3.52
CA ALA A 25 16.37 -0.60 3.25
C ALA A 25 16.48 -0.85 1.74
N ASP A 26 17.47 -1.64 1.32
CA ASP A 26 17.49 -2.23 -0.02
C ASP A 26 16.46 -3.38 -0.15
N PRO A 27 16.14 -3.86 -1.37
CA PRO A 27 15.12 -4.90 -1.57
C PRO A 27 15.39 -6.20 -0.80
N ILE A 28 16.64 -6.63 -0.68
CA ILE A 28 17.04 -7.84 0.04
C ILE A 28 16.81 -7.67 1.54
N THR A 29 17.20 -6.51 2.08
CA THR A 29 17.01 -6.15 3.49
C THR A 29 15.53 -6.01 3.83
N LEU A 30 14.69 -5.48 2.93
CA LEU A 30 13.25 -5.40 3.11
C LEU A 30 12.60 -6.78 3.25
N VAL A 31 12.99 -7.75 2.41
CA VAL A 31 12.48 -9.14 2.51
C VAL A 31 12.83 -9.74 3.86
N LYS A 32 14.10 -9.59 4.32
CA LYS A 32 14.53 -10.08 5.65
C LYS A 32 13.73 -9.43 6.80
N ALA A 33 13.45 -8.15 6.69
CA ALA A 33 12.67 -7.43 7.69
C ALA A 33 11.21 -7.92 7.73
N ALA A 34 10.60 -8.14 6.56
CA ALA A 34 9.24 -8.66 6.46
C ALA A 34 9.12 -10.09 6.99
N GLU A 35 10.07 -10.96 6.66
CA GLU A 35 10.15 -12.32 7.21
C GLU A 35 10.27 -12.29 8.73
N ALA A 36 11.22 -11.52 9.26
CA ALA A 36 11.42 -11.37 10.70
C ALA A 36 10.20 -10.77 11.42
N GLY A 37 9.47 -9.89 10.75
CA GLY A 37 8.20 -9.32 11.19
C GLY A 37 7.02 -10.27 11.04
N GLY A 38 7.14 -11.44 10.39
CA GLY A 38 6.08 -12.44 10.15
C GLY A 38 4.98 -11.91 9.24
N PHE A 39 5.29 -11.03 8.32
CA PHE A 39 4.35 -10.54 7.29
C PHE A 39 3.99 -11.67 6.30
N ASP A 40 2.92 -11.48 5.55
CA ASP A 40 2.50 -12.38 4.48
C ASP A 40 3.11 -11.94 3.12
N GLY A 41 3.71 -10.75 3.08
CA GLY A 41 4.35 -10.21 1.88
C GLY A 41 4.93 -8.82 2.08
N ILE A 42 5.35 -8.23 0.98
CA ILE A 42 5.93 -6.88 0.92
C ILE A 42 5.26 -6.03 -0.16
N GLY A 43 5.31 -4.71 0.04
CA GLY A 43 5.28 -3.73 -1.04
C GLY A 43 6.71 -3.30 -1.34
N LEU A 44 7.09 -3.19 -2.62
CA LEU A 44 8.47 -2.87 -3.02
C LEU A 44 8.53 -1.60 -3.85
N ARG A 45 9.33 -0.63 -3.43
CA ARG A 45 9.58 0.55 -4.25
C ARG A 45 10.58 0.22 -5.36
N VAL A 46 10.08 0.19 -6.58
CA VAL A 46 10.86 -0.14 -7.79
C VAL A 46 11.28 1.11 -8.58
N LEU A 47 10.58 2.23 -8.36
CA LEU A 47 10.87 3.50 -9.02
C LEU A 47 11.13 4.59 -7.96
N PRO A 48 12.22 5.37 -8.08
CA PRO A 48 12.48 6.47 -7.16
C PRO A 48 11.47 7.60 -7.41
N PRO A 49 10.92 8.24 -6.36
CA PRO A 49 10.25 9.51 -6.52
C PRO A 49 11.18 10.54 -7.19
N LYS A 50 10.62 11.45 -8.01
CA LYS A 50 11.41 12.45 -8.73
C LYS A 50 12.37 13.21 -7.80
N GLY A 51 13.65 13.21 -8.15
CA GLY A 51 14.69 13.89 -7.39
C GLY A 51 15.21 13.11 -6.16
N THR A 52 14.87 11.83 -6.05
CA THR A 52 15.39 10.94 -4.99
C THR A 52 16.13 9.75 -5.60
N VAL A 53 16.81 9.00 -4.75
CA VAL A 53 17.45 7.71 -5.10
C VAL A 53 16.89 6.63 -4.17
N LEU A 54 16.88 5.39 -4.64
CA LEU A 54 16.54 4.22 -3.82
C LEU A 54 17.77 3.75 -3.04
N ALA A 55 17.56 3.11 -1.90
CA ALA A 55 18.62 2.45 -1.13
C ALA A 55 19.26 1.27 -1.90
N GLY A 56 18.50 0.68 -2.84
CA GLY A 56 18.98 -0.33 -3.78
C GLY A 56 18.07 -0.38 -5.00
N GLU A 57 18.68 -0.46 -6.18
CA GLU A 57 17.95 -0.57 -7.46
C GLU A 57 17.71 -2.04 -7.80
N ILE A 58 16.53 -2.33 -8.35
CA ILE A 58 16.16 -3.67 -8.80
C ILE A 58 15.81 -3.70 -10.29
N VAL A 59 15.21 -2.63 -10.81
CA VAL A 59 14.89 -2.51 -12.25
C VAL A 59 16.20 -2.41 -13.04
N GLY A 60 16.38 -3.30 -14.02
CA GLY A 60 17.61 -3.37 -14.78
C GLY A 60 18.76 -4.15 -14.11
N HIS A 61 18.51 -4.76 -12.93
CA HIS A 61 19.52 -5.53 -12.17
C HIS A 61 19.11 -7.01 -12.03
N PRO A 62 19.29 -7.87 -13.07
CA PRO A 62 18.79 -9.25 -13.08
C PRO A 62 19.29 -10.13 -11.93
N ALA A 63 20.52 -9.87 -11.44
CA ALA A 63 21.07 -10.62 -10.31
C ALA A 63 20.27 -10.33 -9.02
N VAL A 64 19.91 -9.06 -8.76
CA VAL A 64 19.09 -8.67 -7.62
C VAL A 64 17.67 -9.22 -7.75
N VAL A 65 17.08 -9.16 -8.95
CA VAL A 65 15.75 -9.75 -9.23
C VAL A 65 15.76 -11.24 -8.90
N THR A 66 16.78 -11.98 -9.36
CA THR A 66 16.89 -13.43 -9.12
C THR A 66 17.03 -13.73 -7.62
N GLU A 67 17.83 -12.97 -6.91
CA GLU A 67 18.04 -13.13 -5.45
C GLU A 67 16.74 -12.83 -4.69
N VAL A 68 16.11 -11.68 -4.93
CA VAL A 68 14.86 -11.28 -4.26
C VAL A 68 13.75 -12.29 -4.53
N ARG A 69 13.58 -12.74 -5.79
CA ARG A 69 12.61 -13.78 -6.15
C ARG A 69 12.86 -15.10 -5.40
N GLY A 70 14.11 -15.50 -5.29
CA GLY A 70 14.50 -16.68 -4.51
C GLY A 70 14.12 -16.54 -3.04
N MET A 71 14.44 -15.41 -2.43
CA MET A 71 14.12 -15.12 -1.04
C MET A 71 12.61 -15.08 -0.76
N LEU A 72 11.83 -14.44 -1.62
CA LEU A 72 10.36 -14.40 -1.50
C LEU A 72 9.78 -15.81 -1.52
N ARG A 73 10.21 -16.64 -2.47
CA ARG A 73 9.77 -18.03 -2.56
C ARG A 73 10.18 -18.85 -1.32
N ASP A 74 11.41 -18.72 -0.86
CA ASP A 74 11.97 -19.54 0.21
C ASP A 74 11.39 -19.15 1.58
N SER A 75 11.02 -17.88 1.78
CA SER A 75 10.32 -17.38 2.97
C SER A 75 8.80 -17.53 2.92
N GLY A 76 8.22 -17.83 1.74
CA GLY A 76 6.78 -17.86 1.53
C GLY A 76 6.11 -16.48 1.47
N LEU A 77 6.91 -15.40 1.37
CA LEU A 77 6.40 -14.04 1.21
C LEU A 77 5.97 -13.77 -0.23
N ALA A 78 4.91 -12.97 -0.40
CA ALA A 78 4.48 -12.50 -1.70
C ALA A 78 4.93 -11.05 -1.96
N LEU A 79 5.26 -10.70 -3.21
CA LEU A 79 5.26 -9.30 -3.62
C LEU A 79 3.81 -8.88 -3.91
N TYR A 80 3.19 -8.14 -3.00
CA TYR A 80 1.81 -7.71 -3.14
C TYR A 80 1.66 -6.53 -4.06
N ASP A 81 2.49 -5.51 -3.85
CA ASP A 81 2.47 -4.30 -4.66
C ASP A 81 3.87 -3.78 -4.94
N ALA A 82 3.96 -2.98 -5.98
CA ALA A 82 5.16 -2.25 -6.31
C ALA A 82 4.86 -0.75 -6.45
N GLU A 83 5.73 0.09 -5.92
CA GLU A 83 5.57 1.53 -5.87
C GLU A 83 6.80 2.29 -6.42
N SER A 84 6.72 3.52 -6.89
CA SER A 84 5.50 4.28 -7.04
C SER A 84 5.42 4.81 -8.47
N PHE A 85 4.30 4.60 -9.12
CA PHE A 85 4.06 4.98 -10.52
C PHE A 85 3.27 6.31 -10.55
N SER A 86 3.96 7.45 -10.52
CA SER A 86 3.30 8.76 -10.43
C SER A 86 2.88 9.28 -11.80
N LEU A 87 1.59 9.53 -12.01
CA LEU A 87 1.08 10.14 -13.24
C LEU A 87 1.35 11.64 -13.22
N ARG A 88 2.35 12.08 -14.01
CA ARG A 88 2.79 13.48 -14.13
C ARG A 88 2.54 14.00 -15.55
N PRO A 89 2.50 15.32 -15.76
CA PRO A 89 2.37 15.89 -17.11
C PRO A 89 3.40 15.35 -18.11
N GLU A 90 4.64 15.19 -17.67
CA GLU A 90 5.77 14.74 -18.49
C GLU A 90 5.92 13.22 -18.64
N THR A 91 5.21 12.41 -17.86
CA THR A 91 5.36 10.95 -17.86
C THR A 91 4.96 10.34 -19.20
N ASP A 92 5.85 9.56 -19.79
CA ASP A 92 5.54 8.61 -20.88
C ASP A 92 5.33 7.23 -20.24
N ILE A 93 4.09 6.75 -20.23
CA ILE A 93 3.70 5.54 -19.50
C ILE A 93 4.51 4.33 -19.95
N ARG A 94 4.70 4.15 -21.26
CA ARG A 94 5.43 3.00 -21.76
C ARG A 94 6.92 3.14 -21.54
N ALA A 95 7.50 4.25 -21.95
CA ALA A 95 8.95 4.46 -21.88
C ALA A 95 9.46 4.46 -20.43
N ASP A 96 8.71 5.10 -19.52
CA ASP A 96 9.13 5.27 -18.13
C ASP A 96 8.82 4.04 -17.26
N TYR A 97 7.74 3.27 -17.58
CA TYR A 97 7.20 2.29 -16.64
C TYR A 97 7.28 0.83 -17.11
N GLU A 98 7.37 0.55 -18.42
CA GLU A 98 7.38 -0.83 -18.91
C GLU A 98 8.52 -1.69 -18.32
N PRO A 99 9.78 -1.20 -18.18
CA PRO A 99 10.83 -1.98 -17.54
C PRO A 99 10.55 -2.35 -16.08
N ALA A 100 9.92 -1.42 -15.33
CA ALA A 100 9.54 -1.66 -13.95
C ALA A 100 8.38 -2.68 -13.86
N LEU A 101 7.35 -2.57 -14.70
CA LEU A 101 6.24 -3.52 -14.76
C LEU A 101 6.73 -4.93 -15.11
N ALA A 102 7.65 -5.06 -16.06
CA ALA A 102 8.27 -6.34 -16.41
C ALA A 102 9.03 -6.95 -15.22
N THR A 103 9.78 -6.12 -14.47
CA THR A 103 10.49 -6.55 -13.25
C THR A 103 9.49 -7.01 -12.17
N VAL A 104 8.40 -6.27 -11.97
CA VAL A 104 7.34 -6.65 -11.01
C VAL A 104 6.69 -7.97 -11.38
N ALA A 105 6.42 -8.19 -12.67
CA ALA A 105 5.87 -9.45 -13.16
C ALA A 105 6.86 -10.63 -13.00
N GLU A 106 8.16 -10.40 -13.23
CA GLU A 106 9.20 -11.42 -12.99
C GLU A 106 9.29 -11.82 -11.51
N LEU A 107 9.01 -10.89 -10.60
CA LEU A 107 8.92 -11.12 -9.16
C LEU A 107 7.55 -11.70 -8.71
N GLU A 108 6.66 -12.03 -9.65
CA GLU A 108 5.30 -12.52 -9.39
C GLU A 108 4.45 -11.51 -8.58
N GLY A 109 4.72 -10.21 -8.76
CA GLY A 109 3.97 -9.13 -8.11
C GLY A 109 2.51 -9.11 -8.56
N ARG A 110 1.62 -8.60 -7.70
CA ARG A 110 0.17 -8.63 -7.92
C ARG A 110 -0.40 -7.30 -8.35
N ALA A 111 0.14 -6.21 -7.84
CA ALA A 111 -0.37 -4.87 -8.09
C ALA A 111 0.76 -3.85 -8.23
N VAL A 112 0.43 -2.69 -8.78
CA VAL A 112 1.26 -1.48 -8.72
C VAL A 112 0.48 -0.34 -8.10
N LEU A 113 1.17 0.50 -7.32
CA LEU A 113 0.62 1.71 -6.74
C LEU A 113 0.86 2.89 -7.69
N THR A 114 -0.22 3.57 -8.08
CA THR A 114 -0.14 4.82 -8.84
C THR A 114 -0.83 5.96 -8.11
N SER A 115 -0.34 7.18 -8.30
CA SER A 115 -0.95 8.40 -7.78
C SER A 115 -0.93 9.51 -8.83
N VAL A 116 -1.90 10.42 -8.75
CA VAL A 116 -2.02 11.56 -9.67
C VAL A 116 -1.20 12.73 -9.15
N VAL A 117 -0.30 13.24 -9.99
CA VAL A 117 0.53 14.44 -9.77
C VAL A 117 0.44 15.31 -11.04
N ASP A 118 -0.74 15.44 -11.56
CA ASP A 118 -1.04 16.17 -12.79
C ASP A 118 -2.29 17.03 -12.54
N PRO A 119 -2.18 18.38 -12.64
CA PRO A 119 -3.31 19.28 -12.42
C PRO A 119 -4.36 19.21 -13.55
N ASP A 120 -4.05 18.57 -14.69
CA ASP A 120 -5.01 18.32 -15.76
C ASP A 120 -5.69 16.96 -15.57
N PRO A 121 -6.95 16.92 -15.10
CA PRO A 121 -7.63 15.66 -14.79
C PRO A 121 -7.93 14.82 -16.04
N ALA A 122 -8.03 15.42 -17.23
CA ALA A 122 -8.27 14.68 -18.47
C ALA A 122 -7.01 13.91 -18.87
N ARG A 123 -5.86 14.58 -18.87
CA ARG A 123 -4.57 13.97 -19.17
C ARG A 123 -4.19 12.91 -18.12
N ALA A 124 -4.43 13.20 -16.83
CA ALA A 124 -4.21 12.22 -15.75
C ALA A 124 -5.05 10.95 -15.98
N PHE A 125 -6.31 11.11 -16.36
CA PHE A 125 -7.20 9.99 -16.65
C PHE A 125 -6.74 9.17 -17.87
N GLU A 126 -6.33 9.81 -18.97
CA GLU A 126 -5.79 9.12 -20.14
C GLU A 126 -4.56 8.29 -19.79
N LYS A 127 -3.62 8.87 -19.03
CA LYS A 127 -2.42 8.16 -18.54
C LYS A 127 -2.77 7.00 -17.58
N TYR A 128 -3.78 7.17 -16.74
CA TYR A 128 -4.26 6.09 -15.89
C TYR A 128 -4.78 4.90 -16.71
N CYS A 129 -5.58 5.18 -17.72
CA CYS A 129 -6.08 4.15 -18.63
C CYS A 129 -4.94 3.44 -19.39
N GLU A 130 -3.96 4.21 -19.88
CA GLU A 130 -2.78 3.66 -20.54
C GLU A 130 -1.94 2.78 -19.61
N LEU A 131 -1.75 3.20 -18.33
CA LEU A 131 -1.07 2.37 -17.33
C LEU A 131 -1.86 1.09 -17.01
N CYS A 132 -3.19 1.14 -16.96
CA CYS A 132 -4.02 -0.05 -16.79
C CYS A 132 -3.85 -1.00 -17.98
N ASP A 133 -3.86 -0.51 -19.22
CA ASP A 133 -3.66 -1.34 -20.41
C ASP A 133 -2.27 -1.98 -20.42
N LEU A 134 -1.24 -1.21 -20.09
CA LEU A 134 0.12 -1.73 -20.00
C LEU A 134 0.26 -2.74 -18.84
N GLY A 135 -0.29 -2.44 -17.66
CA GLY A 135 -0.29 -3.34 -16.51
C GLY A 135 -1.00 -4.67 -16.78
N ALA A 136 -2.08 -4.65 -17.59
CA ALA A 136 -2.80 -5.85 -17.97
C ALA A 136 -1.95 -6.82 -18.80
N ILE A 137 -1.01 -6.31 -19.63
CA ILE A 137 -0.06 -7.14 -20.40
C ILE A 137 0.81 -7.98 -19.44
N TYR A 138 1.12 -7.43 -18.28
CA TYR A 138 1.95 -8.06 -17.25
C TYR A 138 1.14 -8.75 -16.14
N GLY A 139 -0.20 -8.83 -16.29
CA GLY A 139 -1.07 -9.47 -15.31
C GLY A 139 -1.22 -8.70 -13.99
N LEU A 140 -0.91 -7.39 -13.99
CA LEU A 140 -0.87 -6.57 -12.79
C LEU A 140 -2.16 -5.76 -12.59
N LYS A 141 -2.62 -5.68 -11.34
CA LYS A 141 -3.64 -4.73 -10.92
C LYS A 141 -3.02 -3.34 -10.78
N VAL A 142 -3.73 -2.30 -11.22
CA VAL A 142 -3.30 -0.91 -11.08
C VAL A 142 -4.12 -0.24 -9.98
N GLY A 143 -3.52 -0.11 -8.82
CA GLY A 143 -4.12 0.54 -7.66
C GLY A 143 -3.91 2.06 -7.74
N LEU A 144 -5.01 2.82 -7.73
CA LEU A 144 -5.00 4.28 -7.69
C LEU A 144 -5.14 4.76 -6.24
N GLU A 145 -4.06 5.33 -5.72
CA GLU A 145 -4.06 5.95 -4.40
C GLU A 145 -4.46 7.42 -4.50
N TYR A 146 -5.49 7.82 -3.74
CA TYR A 146 -5.78 9.23 -3.50
C TYR A 146 -4.99 9.71 -2.29
N ILE A 147 -4.34 10.87 -2.44
CA ILE A 147 -3.38 11.38 -1.46
C ILE A 147 -3.79 12.80 -1.05
N SER A 148 -3.96 13.05 0.23
CA SER A 148 -4.52 14.27 0.82
C SER A 148 -3.84 15.58 0.37
N PHE A 149 -2.61 15.53 -0.13
CA PHE A 149 -1.84 16.68 -0.63
C PHE A 149 -1.51 16.63 -2.14
N ARG A 150 -2.20 15.76 -2.91
CA ARG A 150 -2.03 15.61 -4.37
C ARG A 150 -3.21 16.18 -5.14
N ASP A 151 -3.19 16.05 -6.47
CA ASP A 151 -4.23 16.57 -7.35
C ASP A 151 -5.50 15.70 -7.34
N LEU A 152 -5.40 14.41 -6.98
CA LEU A 152 -6.52 13.50 -6.71
C LEU A 152 -6.49 13.14 -5.22
N ARG A 153 -7.49 13.57 -4.45
CA ARG A 153 -7.42 13.63 -2.99
C ARG A 153 -8.43 12.78 -2.26
N THR A 154 -9.57 12.48 -2.85
CA THR A 154 -10.70 11.89 -2.16
C THR A 154 -11.04 10.50 -2.70
N LEU A 155 -11.65 9.68 -1.85
CA LEU A 155 -12.17 8.36 -2.23
C LEU A 155 -13.15 8.47 -3.41
N ALA A 156 -14.04 9.45 -3.39
CA ALA A 156 -15.02 9.64 -4.46
C ALA A 156 -14.37 9.96 -5.81
N GLU A 157 -13.33 10.80 -5.85
CA GLU A 157 -12.55 11.08 -7.06
C GLU A 157 -11.84 9.84 -7.58
N ALA A 158 -11.20 9.05 -6.70
CA ALA A 158 -10.52 7.83 -7.08
C ALA A 158 -11.49 6.75 -7.63
N LEU A 159 -12.64 6.58 -6.98
CA LEU A 159 -13.70 5.70 -7.47
C LEU A 159 -14.21 6.12 -8.83
N ALA A 160 -14.44 7.42 -9.05
CA ALA A 160 -14.87 7.93 -10.36
C ALA A 160 -13.84 7.64 -11.47
N PHE A 161 -12.54 7.73 -11.18
CA PHE A 161 -11.47 7.34 -12.13
C PHE A 161 -11.54 5.83 -12.45
N VAL A 162 -11.60 4.99 -11.43
CA VAL A 162 -11.64 3.53 -11.57
C VAL A 162 -12.88 3.10 -12.36
N GLU A 163 -14.06 3.54 -11.97
CA GLU A 163 -15.33 3.19 -12.62
C GLU A 163 -15.39 3.68 -14.07
N ARG A 164 -15.02 4.95 -14.29
CA ARG A 164 -15.00 5.55 -15.64
C ARG A 164 -14.01 4.85 -16.58
N SER A 165 -12.88 4.32 -16.03
CA SER A 165 -11.88 3.63 -16.85
C SER A 165 -12.42 2.35 -17.50
N GLY A 166 -13.38 1.68 -16.87
CA GLY A 166 -13.91 0.39 -17.31
C GLY A 166 -12.86 -0.73 -17.36
N LYS A 167 -11.68 -0.53 -16.75
CA LYS A 167 -10.58 -1.50 -16.79
C LYS A 167 -10.75 -2.54 -15.68
N SER A 168 -10.69 -3.82 -16.05
CA SER A 168 -10.87 -4.93 -15.09
C SER A 168 -9.75 -5.07 -14.07
N ASN A 169 -8.56 -4.53 -14.38
CA ASN A 169 -7.39 -4.50 -13.49
C ASN A 169 -7.25 -3.18 -12.73
N ALA A 170 -8.16 -2.23 -12.87
CA ALA A 170 -8.20 -1.00 -12.08
C ALA A 170 -8.72 -1.24 -10.66
N GLY A 171 -8.23 -0.47 -9.69
CA GLY A 171 -8.78 -0.49 -8.33
C GLY A 171 -8.26 0.69 -7.51
N VAL A 172 -8.97 1.01 -6.44
CA VAL A 172 -8.57 2.08 -5.50
C VAL A 172 -7.71 1.49 -4.38
N ILE A 173 -6.67 2.20 -4.00
CA ILE A 173 -5.92 1.97 -2.75
C ILE A 173 -6.44 2.96 -1.73
N VAL A 174 -6.82 2.44 -0.56
CA VAL A 174 -7.30 3.27 0.55
C VAL A 174 -6.24 3.29 1.64
N ASP A 175 -5.61 4.45 1.82
CA ASP A 175 -4.70 4.69 2.95
C ASP A 175 -5.45 5.36 4.10
N ALA A 176 -5.38 4.80 5.30
CA ALA A 176 -6.10 5.29 6.47
C ALA A 176 -5.72 6.73 6.83
N LEU A 177 -4.44 7.11 6.70
CA LEU A 177 -4.00 8.49 6.94
C LEU A 177 -4.63 9.44 5.93
N HIS A 178 -4.45 9.18 4.63
CA HIS A 178 -4.95 10.06 3.58
C HIS A 178 -6.47 10.18 3.62
N HIS A 179 -7.17 9.06 3.87
CA HIS A 179 -8.62 9.06 4.04
C HIS A 179 -9.07 9.96 5.21
N SER A 180 -8.40 9.86 6.37
CA SER A 180 -8.72 10.68 7.54
C SER A 180 -8.42 12.16 7.30
N ARG A 181 -7.33 12.49 6.59
CA ARG A 181 -6.87 13.88 6.39
C ARG A 181 -7.72 14.68 5.41
N VAL A 182 -8.57 14.00 4.62
CA VAL A 182 -9.58 14.65 3.76
C VAL A 182 -11.00 14.61 4.35
N GLY A 183 -11.14 14.21 5.61
CA GLY A 183 -12.43 14.13 6.31
C GLY A 183 -13.25 12.90 5.95
N GLY A 184 -12.63 11.87 5.37
CA GLY A 184 -13.29 10.60 5.09
C GLY A 184 -13.64 9.81 6.35
N SER A 185 -14.53 8.84 6.22
CA SER A 185 -15.04 8.03 7.34
C SER A 185 -15.05 6.54 7.03
N PRO A 186 -15.07 5.67 8.04
CA PRO A 186 -15.28 4.23 7.86
C PRO A 186 -16.58 3.90 7.14
N ASP A 187 -17.66 4.68 7.36
CA ASP A 187 -18.95 4.46 6.70
C ASP A 187 -18.89 4.67 5.17
N GLU A 188 -18.13 5.67 4.73
CA GLU A 188 -17.88 5.87 3.29
C GLU A 188 -17.17 4.66 2.68
N LEU A 189 -16.18 4.11 3.40
CA LEU A 189 -15.45 2.92 2.95
C LEU A 189 -16.34 1.67 2.93
N ALA A 190 -17.19 1.49 3.93
CA ALA A 190 -18.13 0.37 3.99
C ALA A 190 -19.15 0.36 2.82
N ALA A 191 -19.43 1.52 2.24
CA ALA A 191 -20.32 1.67 1.10
C ALA A 191 -19.66 1.36 -0.27
N VAL A 192 -18.33 1.19 -0.31
CA VAL A 192 -17.60 0.94 -1.57
C VAL A 192 -17.86 -0.49 -2.06
N ASN A 193 -18.10 -0.63 -3.37
CA ASN A 193 -18.11 -1.95 -4.00
C ASN A 193 -16.73 -2.60 -3.84
N PRO A 194 -16.62 -3.76 -3.16
CA PRO A 194 -15.34 -4.44 -2.94
C PRO A 194 -14.51 -4.69 -4.21
N ALA A 195 -15.15 -4.86 -5.36
CA ALA A 195 -14.48 -5.07 -6.64
C ALA A 195 -13.67 -3.83 -7.10
N CYS A 196 -14.03 -2.64 -6.62
CA CYS A 196 -13.31 -1.39 -6.90
C CYS A 196 -12.07 -1.19 -6.02
N LEU A 197 -11.82 -2.05 -5.02
CA LEU A 197 -10.66 -1.93 -4.15
C LEU A 197 -9.49 -2.80 -4.64
N ALA A 198 -8.29 -2.25 -4.58
CA ALA A 198 -7.06 -3.00 -4.85
C ALA A 198 -6.49 -3.62 -3.56
N TYR A 199 -6.20 -2.79 -2.59
CA TYR A 199 -5.76 -3.13 -1.24
C TYR A 199 -5.90 -1.90 -0.34
N ALA A 200 -5.58 -2.05 0.94
CA ALA A 200 -5.62 -0.97 1.91
C ALA A 200 -4.24 -0.75 2.53
N GLN A 201 -3.96 0.49 2.97
CA GLN A 201 -2.73 0.82 3.71
C GLN A 201 -3.11 1.30 5.11
N ILE A 202 -2.40 0.79 6.13
CA ILE A 202 -2.66 1.10 7.52
C ILE A 202 -1.46 1.74 8.20
N CYS A 203 -1.70 2.83 8.87
CA CYS A 203 -0.88 3.44 9.91
C CYS A 203 -1.79 4.15 10.90
N ASP A 204 -1.22 4.74 11.94
CA ASP A 204 -1.93 5.66 12.82
C ASP A 204 -1.33 7.07 12.73
N ALA A 205 -1.98 8.03 13.35
CA ALA A 205 -1.51 9.40 13.41
C ALA A 205 -2.14 10.15 14.60
N VAL A 206 -1.60 11.31 14.94
CA VAL A 206 -2.19 12.20 15.94
C VAL A 206 -3.54 12.75 15.45
N ALA A 207 -4.39 13.16 16.38
CA ALA A 207 -5.72 13.71 16.04
C ALA A 207 -5.63 15.04 15.27
N GLU A 208 -4.60 15.85 15.55
CA GLU A 208 -4.43 17.15 14.91
C GLU A 208 -4.03 16.99 13.44
N ILE A 209 -4.77 17.64 12.56
CA ILE A 209 -4.47 17.63 11.11
C ILE A 209 -3.44 18.71 10.82
N PRO A 210 -2.27 18.37 10.24
CA PRO A 210 -1.28 19.36 9.88
C PRO A 210 -1.77 20.40 8.88
N ALA A 211 -1.32 21.65 9.03
CA ALA A 211 -1.73 22.73 8.15
C ALA A 211 -1.04 22.67 6.78
N GLY A 212 -1.84 22.77 5.72
CA GLY A 212 -1.37 22.87 4.34
C GLY A 212 -0.71 21.61 3.79
N ASN A 213 -0.40 21.63 2.50
CA ASN A 213 0.17 20.47 1.81
C ASN A 213 1.56 20.07 2.32
N ASP A 214 2.39 21.03 2.75
CA ASP A 214 3.72 20.74 3.28
C ASP A 214 3.66 20.01 4.62
N GLY A 215 2.71 20.42 5.49
CA GLY A 215 2.46 19.72 6.75
C GLY A 215 1.95 18.31 6.56
N LEU A 216 0.97 18.11 5.67
CA LEU A 216 0.43 16.80 5.32
C LEU A 216 1.51 15.89 4.68
N LEU A 217 2.37 16.44 3.83
CA LEU A 217 3.48 15.72 3.22
C LEU A 217 4.52 15.28 4.26
N ALA A 218 4.85 16.17 5.21
CA ALA A 218 5.80 15.86 6.29
C ALA A 218 5.24 14.74 7.19
N GLU A 219 3.96 14.82 7.57
CA GLU A 219 3.29 13.77 8.33
C GLU A 219 3.32 12.42 7.60
N ALA A 220 2.93 12.39 6.33
CA ALA A 220 2.89 11.17 5.54
C ALA A 220 4.27 10.48 5.42
N ARG A 221 5.35 11.24 5.44
CA ARG A 221 6.72 10.74 5.25
C ARG A 221 7.46 10.38 6.53
N THR A 222 7.15 11.05 7.64
CA THR A 222 7.94 10.92 8.89
C THR A 222 7.13 11.03 10.17
N GLY A 223 5.84 11.39 10.08
CA GLY A 223 4.96 11.63 11.22
C GLY A 223 3.92 10.55 11.49
N ARG A 224 3.96 9.46 10.74
CA ARG A 224 3.03 8.33 10.97
C ARG A 224 3.39 7.60 12.26
N LEU A 225 2.38 6.98 12.87
CA LEU A 225 2.48 6.13 14.04
C LEU A 225 2.14 4.67 13.67
N LEU A 226 2.53 3.73 14.51
CA LEU A 226 2.10 2.34 14.34
C LEU A 226 0.61 2.20 14.65
N PRO A 227 -0.08 1.23 14.04
CA PRO A 227 -1.50 0.98 14.29
C PRO A 227 -1.83 0.84 15.77
N GLY A 228 -2.74 1.68 16.28
CA GLY A 228 -3.16 1.74 17.68
C GLY A 228 -2.29 2.61 18.58
N ASP A 229 -1.30 3.35 18.05
CA ASP A 229 -0.50 4.32 18.82
C ASP A 229 -0.98 5.78 18.65
N GLY A 230 -1.99 6.00 17.82
CA GLY A 230 -2.52 7.32 17.52
C GLY A 230 -4.00 7.47 17.87
N SER A 231 -4.68 8.27 17.06
CA SER A 231 -6.06 8.68 17.32
C SER A 231 -7.00 8.49 16.13
N LEU A 232 -6.56 7.80 15.06
CA LEU A 232 -7.42 7.51 13.94
C LEU A 232 -8.47 6.44 14.32
N TRP A 233 -9.61 6.45 13.65
CA TRP A 233 -10.69 5.48 13.84
C TRP A 233 -10.38 4.10 13.21
N LEU A 234 -9.13 3.62 13.40
CA LEU A 234 -8.61 2.45 12.70
C LEU A 234 -9.40 1.16 12.94
N LYS A 235 -9.95 0.97 14.14
CA LYS A 235 -10.76 -0.23 14.42
C LYS A 235 -12.01 -0.28 13.52
N ASP A 236 -12.76 0.81 13.46
CA ASP A 236 -13.96 0.90 12.63
C ASP A 236 -13.58 0.85 11.14
N TRP A 237 -12.44 1.44 10.78
CA TRP A 237 -11.93 1.39 9.41
C TRP A 237 -11.56 -0.03 8.97
N VAL A 238 -10.88 -0.84 9.83
CA VAL A 238 -10.59 -2.25 9.52
C VAL A 238 -11.88 -3.06 9.38
N ILE A 239 -12.86 -2.82 10.26
CA ILE A 239 -14.18 -3.48 10.19
C ILE A 239 -14.93 -3.14 8.89
N ALA A 240 -14.75 -1.92 8.37
CA ALA A 240 -15.36 -1.48 7.11
C ALA A 240 -14.71 -2.11 5.85
N LEU A 241 -13.48 -2.64 5.96
CA LEU A 241 -12.81 -3.28 4.82
C LEU A 241 -13.48 -4.60 4.43
N PRO A 242 -13.55 -4.92 3.14
CA PRO A 242 -14.01 -6.24 2.70
C PRO A 242 -13.12 -7.35 3.25
N PRO A 243 -13.68 -8.49 3.66
CA PRO A 243 -12.89 -9.63 4.13
C PRO A 243 -11.80 -10.04 3.13
N MET A 244 -10.63 -10.39 3.64
CA MET A 244 -9.46 -10.81 2.85
C MET A 244 -8.82 -9.73 1.96
N LEU A 245 -9.29 -8.48 1.99
CA LEU A 245 -8.58 -7.40 1.33
C LEU A 245 -7.18 -7.27 1.96
N PRO A 246 -6.08 -7.27 1.18
CA PRO A 246 -4.74 -7.11 1.73
C PRO A 246 -4.58 -5.77 2.44
N ILE A 247 -3.88 -5.79 3.57
CA ILE A 247 -3.55 -4.57 4.33
C ILE A 247 -2.03 -4.42 4.35
N SER A 248 -1.53 -3.32 3.81
CA SER A 248 -0.11 -2.97 3.83
C SER A 248 0.18 -2.01 4.98
N VAL A 249 1.15 -2.33 5.82
CA VAL A 249 1.57 -1.42 6.89
C VAL A 249 2.50 -0.37 6.30
N GLU A 250 1.99 0.85 6.17
CA GLU A 250 2.74 1.98 5.65
C GLU A 250 2.95 3.03 6.75
N ALA A 251 3.91 2.76 7.62
CA ALA A 251 4.19 3.56 8.79
C ALA A 251 5.69 3.91 8.93
N PRO A 252 6.18 4.94 8.21
CA PRO A 252 7.53 5.47 8.42
C PRO A 252 7.58 6.21 9.77
N VAL A 253 7.90 5.47 10.84
CA VAL A 253 7.91 5.97 12.22
C VAL A 253 9.30 6.46 12.58
N ALA A 254 9.45 7.77 12.79
CA ALA A 254 10.73 8.39 13.11
C ALA A 254 11.40 7.83 14.38
N ALA A 255 10.62 7.43 15.38
CA ALA A 255 11.13 6.84 16.63
C ALA A 255 11.85 5.49 16.42
N LEU A 256 11.63 4.81 15.29
CA LEU A 256 12.28 3.54 14.96
C LEU A 256 13.57 3.71 14.14
N ALA A 257 13.94 4.92 13.76
CA ALA A 257 15.08 5.19 12.86
C ALA A 257 16.45 4.70 13.39
N GLY A 258 16.59 4.57 14.72
CA GLY A 258 17.82 4.03 15.35
C GLY A 258 17.92 2.50 15.36
N MET A 259 16.89 1.79 14.93
CA MET A 259 16.89 0.33 14.88
C MET A 259 17.36 -0.17 13.51
N THR A 260 17.91 -1.39 13.49
CA THR A 260 18.16 -2.08 12.20
C THR A 260 16.85 -2.36 11.48
N PRO A 261 16.84 -2.49 10.14
CA PRO A 261 15.62 -2.82 9.40
C PRO A 261 14.93 -4.11 9.89
N VAL A 262 15.70 -5.13 10.26
CA VAL A 262 15.16 -6.39 10.79
C VAL A 262 14.46 -6.20 12.15
N GLU A 263 15.04 -5.40 13.05
CA GLU A 263 14.40 -5.05 14.33
C GLU A 263 13.12 -4.23 14.11
N ARG A 264 13.17 -3.25 13.20
CA ARG A 264 11.97 -2.48 12.81
C ARG A 264 10.87 -3.40 12.26
N GLY A 265 11.22 -4.35 11.40
CA GLY A 265 10.28 -5.32 10.85
C GLY A 265 9.54 -6.09 11.94
N ARG A 266 10.27 -6.57 12.97
CA ARG A 266 9.66 -7.25 14.12
C ARG A 266 8.69 -6.35 14.89
N VAL A 267 9.11 -5.14 15.22
CA VAL A 267 8.29 -4.18 15.99
C VAL A 267 7.02 -3.83 15.21
N ILE A 268 7.16 -3.48 13.93
CA ILE A 268 6.02 -3.11 13.07
C ILE A 268 5.05 -4.30 12.91
N GLY A 269 5.58 -5.49 12.64
CA GLY A 269 4.78 -6.69 12.42
C GLY A 269 4.06 -7.16 13.68
N GLU A 270 4.71 -7.13 14.85
CA GLU A 270 4.10 -7.45 16.13
C GLU A 270 2.96 -6.49 16.46
N LYS A 271 3.21 -5.20 16.34
CA LYS A 271 2.21 -4.16 16.63
C LYS A 271 1.00 -4.23 15.71
N ALA A 272 1.23 -4.35 14.40
CA ALA A 272 0.13 -4.41 13.42
C ALA A 272 -0.72 -5.68 13.60
N ARG A 273 -0.10 -6.84 13.84
CA ARG A 273 -0.87 -8.07 14.10
C ARG A 273 -1.63 -8.02 15.41
N GLY A 274 -1.03 -7.48 16.47
CA GLY A 274 -1.73 -7.28 17.73
C GLY A 274 -2.97 -6.42 17.55
N PHE A 275 -2.83 -5.30 16.85
CA PHE A 275 -3.94 -4.41 16.55
C PHE A 275 -5.06 -5.08 15.72
N LEU A 276 -4.70 -5.82 14.67
CA LEU A 276 -5.70 -6.54 13.85
C LEU A 276 -6.40 -7.65 14.64
N ALA A 277 -5.69 -8.36 15.51
CA ALA A 277 -6.29 -9.37 16.38
C ALA A 277 -7.29 -8.77 17.37
N ASP A 278 -7.05 -7.54 17.83
CA ASP A 278 -7.99 -6.80 18.69
C ASP A 278 -9.24 -6.30 17.92
N CYS A 279 -9.10 -6.07 16.61
CA CYS A 279 -10.24 -5.74 15.75
C CYS A 279 -11.16 -6.95 15.51
N ASP A 280 -10.63 -8.17 15.51
CA ASP A 280 -11.38 -9.41 15.32
C ASP A 280 -12.14 -9.86 16.59
N GLN A 281 -11.89 -9.23 17.75
CA GLN A 281 -12.59 -9.56 19.00
C GLN A 281 -14.03 -9.03 18.95
N PRO A 282 -15.03 -9.86 19.29
CA PRO A 282 -16.40 -9.38 19.44
C PRO A 282 -16.43 -8.30 20.51
N VAL A 283 -17.11 -7.19 20.21
CA VAL A 283 -17.36 -6.14 21.24
C VAL A 283 -18.13 -6.78 22.36
N ALA A 284 -17.51 -6.90 23.56
CA ALA A 284 -18.20 -7.33 24.76
C ALA A 284 -19.23 -6.24 25.12
N PHE A 285 -20.52 -6.58 25.00
CA PHE A 285 -21.63 -5.74 25.43
C PHE A 285 -21.87 -5.89 26.94
#